data_8f0d8def45d34f4880afb38199af8771
#
_entry.id   8f0d8def45d34f4880afb38199af8771
#
_cell.length_a   1.000
_cell.length_b   1.000
_cell.length_c   1.000
_cell.angle_alpha   90.00
_cell.angle_beta   90.00
_cell.angle_gamma   90.00
#
_symmetry.space_group_name_H-M   'P 1'
#
loop_
_entity.id
_entity.type
_entity.pdbx_description
1 polymer ?
#
loop_
_entity_poly.entity_id
_entity_poly.type
_entity_poly.pdbx_seq_one_letter_code
_entity_poly.pdbx_strand_id
1 'polypeptide(L)'
;GCVLAFTVILLVRDKSRDRTGRVLLNQFVSAAVSAMTTNVARRKENHLPALYQQLFLLMNKFPGDLPKFRLALTMIIAHQRLRDAPIPVNEDLSAFHRQMRRTADHVISARSDDKRRRYFGQLLEELEIYQEKLRIWQAPPQVTEPVHRLAGMLHKYQHALTDS
;
A
#
# COMPACT_ATOMS: atom_id res chain seq x y z
N GLY A 1 38.11 -12.60 -16.16
CA GLY A 1 38.00 -12.91 -15.03
C GLY A 1 37.31 -12.26 -13.84
N CYS A 2 38.07 -11.75 -12.89
CA CYS A 2 37.51 -11.24 -11.61
C CYS A 2 36.56 -10.04 -11.78
N VAL A 3 36.75 -9.20 -12.80
CA VAL A 3 35.93 -8.01 -13.06
C VAL A 3 34.51 -8.38 -13.51
N LEU A 4 34.36 -9.41 -14.35
CA LEU A 4 33.04 -9.91 -14.78
C LEU A 4 32.25 -10.52 -13.63
N ALA A 5 32.91 -11.34 -12.79
CA ALA A 5 32.27 -11.92 -11.61
C ALA A 5 31.79 -10.85 -10.61
N PHE A 6 32.57 -9.79 -10.40
CA PHE A 6 32.20 -8.68 -9.52
C PHE A 6 31.01 -7.88 -10.09
N THR A 7 30.99 -7.63 -11.38
CA THR A 7 29.87 -6.94 -12.06
C THR A 7 28.57 -7.74 -11.96
N VAL A 8 28.64 -9.06 -12.18
CA VAL A 8 27.47 -9.96 -12.02
C VAL A 8 26.94 -9.95 -10.58
N ILE A 9 27.81 -10.01 -9.58
CA ILE A 9 27.44 -9.95 -8.16
C ILE A 9 26.75 -8.63 -7.84
N LEU A 10 27.25 -7.49 -8.33
CA LEU A 10 26.63 -6.17 -8.15
C LEU A 10 25.25 -6.10 -8.79
N LEU A 11 25.07 -6.60 -10.03
CA LEU A 11 23.79 -6.63 -10.74
C LEU A 11 22.75 -7.49 -10.02
N VAL A 12 23.15 -8.67 -9.54
CA VAL A 12 22.27 -9.57 -8.76
C VAL A 12 21.89 -8.91 -7.44
N ARG A 13 22.83 -8.25 -6.76
CA ARG A 13 22.58 -7.53 -5.52
C ARG A 13 21.60 -6.38 -5.69
N ASP A 14 21.72 -5.60 -6.75
CA ASP A 14 20.79 -4.50 -7.07
C ASP A 14 19.38 -5.00 -7.36
N LYS A 15 19.21 -6.05 -8.17
CA LYS A 15 17.91 -6.66 -8.44
C LYS A 15 17.26 -7.23 -7.16
N SER A 16 18.04 -7.90 -6.31
CA SER A 16 17.55 -8.41 -5.03
C SER A 16 17.11 -7.28 -4.09
N ARG A 17 17.84 -6.17 -4.09
CA ARG A 17 17.54 -4.98 -3.31
C ARG A 17 16.22 -4.32 -3.74
N ASP A 18 16.02 -4.11 -5.04
CA ASP A 18 14.78 -3.55 -5.60
C ASP A 18 13.58 -4.44 -5.30
N ARG A 19 13.73 -5.74 -5.44
CA ARG A 19 12.69 -6.71 -5.10
C ARG A 19 12.31 -6.64 -3.63
N THR A 20 13.26 -6.54 -2.72
CA THR A 20 13.02 -6.42 -1.28
C THR A 20 12.29 -5.13 -0.95
N GLY A 21 12.69 -4.01 -1.54
CA GLY A 21 12.03 -2.72 -1.37
C GLY A 21 10.58 -2.75 -1.83
N ARG A 22 10.31 -3.38 -2.97
CA ARG A 22 8.97 -3.56 -3.51
C ARG A 22 8.09 -4.43 -2.62
N VAL A 23 8.61 -5.54 -2.11
CA VAL A 23 7.88 -6.41 -1.17
C VAL A 23 7.49 -5.65 0.09
N LEU A 24 8.41 -4.88 0.65
CA LEU A 24 8.13 -4.03 1.82
C LEU A 24 7.02 -3.01 1.54
N LEU A 25 7.08 -2.31 0.41
CA LEU A 25 6.06 -1.34 0.02
C LEU A 25 4.69 -1.99 -0.22
N ASN A 26 4.64 -3.16 -0.83
CA ASN A 26 3.40 -3.91 -1.04
C ASN A 26 2.73 -4.26 0.29
N GLN A 27 3.49 -4.54 1.33
CA GLN A 27 2.94 -4.76 2.67
C GLN A 27 2.28 -3.50 3.24
N PHE A 28 2.83 -2.32 2.99
CA PHE A 28 2.18 -1.05 3.36
C PHE A 28 0.87 -0.83 2.59
N VAL A 29 0.85 -1.15 1.29
CA VAL A 29 -0.39 -1.10 0.48
C VAL A 29 -1.47 -2.00 1.05
N SER A 30 -1.12 -3.25 1.37
CA SER A 30 -2.04 -4.21 1.97
C SER A 30 -2.59 -3.72 3.31
N ALA A 31 -1.72 -3.22 4.18
CA ALA A 31 -2.12 -2.68 5.47
C ALA A 31 -3.04 -1.46 5.33
N ALA A 32 -2.75 -0.58 4.37
CA ALA A 32 -3.57 0.60 4.09
C ALA A 32 -4.97 0.22 3.60
N VAL A 33 -5.07 -0.70 2.64
CA VAL A 33 -6.35 -1.20 2.14
C VAL A 33 -7.13 -1.91 3.26
N SER A 34 -6.45 -2.70 4.08
CA SER A 34 -7.06 -3.35 5.24
C SER A 34 -7.64 -2.33 6.22
N ALA A 35 -6.90 -1.26 6.53
CA ALA A 35 -7.36 -0.20 7.43
C ALA A 35 -8.61 0.52 6.90
N MET A 36 -8.68 0.78 5.58
CA MET A 36 -9.82 1.42 4.94
C MET A 36 -11.07 0.53 4.89
N THR A 37 -10.89 -0.78 4.89
CA THR A 37 -11.94 -1.75 4.56
C THR A 37 -12.34 -2.63 5.74
N THR A 38 -11.70 -2.50 6.90
CA THR A 38 -12.01 -3.32 8.07
C THR A 38 -13.16 -2.70 8.87
N ASN A 39 -14.15 -3.53 9.23
CA ASN A 39 -15.22 -3.07 10.08
C ASN A 39 -14.75 -2.97 11.56
N VAL A 40 -15.48 -2.18 12.37
CA VAL A 40 -15.12 -1.90 13.76
C VAL A 40 -14.89 -3.16 14.59
N ALA A 41 -15.65 -4.23 14.32
CA ALA A 41 -15.54 -5.49 15.07
C ALA A 41 -14.23 -6.25 14.85
N ARG A 42 -13.57 -6.05 13.71
CA ARG A 42 -12.30 -6.71 13.37
C ARG A 42 -11.05 -5.84 13.64
N ARG A 43 -11.22 -4.63 14.16
CA ARG A 43 -10.12 -3.68 14.43
C ARG A 43 -9.24 -4.04 15.63
N LYS A 44 -9.45 -5.18 16.27
CA LYS A 44 -8.70 -5.60 17.45
C LYS A 44 -7.23 -5.91 17.15
N GLU A 45 -6.88 -6.22 15.89
CA GLU A 45 -5.50 -6.48 15.51
C GLU A 45 -4.76 -5.17 15.29
N ASN A 46 -3.70 -4.97 16.06
CA ASN A 46 -2.85 -3.79 15.94
C ASN A 46 -1.66 -4.10 15.03
N HIS A 47 -1.75 -3.68 13.77
CA HIS A 47 -0.67 -3.87 12.78
C HIS A 47 0.43 -2.79 12.85
N LEU A 48 0.27 -1.75 13.66
CA LEU A 48 1.22 -0.65 13.73
C LEU A 48 2.64 -1.07 14.11
N PRO A 49 2.87 -1.95 15.12
CA PRO A 49 4.23 -2.39 15.45
C PRO A 49 4.94 -3.06 14.26
N ALA A 50 4.23 -3.90 13.51
CA ALA A 50 4.76 -4.56 12.33
C ALA A 50 5.10 -3.56 11.22
N LEU A 51 4.24 -2.55 11.00
CA LEU A 51 4.47 -1.49 10.03
C LEU A 51 5.68 -0.62 10.39
N TYR A 52 5.85 -0.27 11.66
CA TYR A 52 7.03 0.47 12.12
C TYR A 52 8.31 -0.35 11.94
N GLN A 53 8.26 -1.64 12.22
CA GLN A 53 9.40 -2.54 11.99
C GLN A 53 9.77 -2.61 10.50
N GLN A 54 8.79 -2.70 9.62
CA GLN A 54 8.99 -2.68 8.18
C GLN A 54 9.58 -1.34 7.70
N LEU A 55 9.11 -0.22 8.24
CA LEU A 55 9.64 1.10 7.97
C LEU A 55 11.13 1.18 8.38
N PHE A 56 11.47 0.68 9.55
CA PHE A 56 12.85 0.64 10.04
C PHE A 56 13.74 -0.21 9.11
N LEU A 57 13.27 -1.36 8.65
CA LEU A 57 13.98 -2.19 7.67
C LEU A 57 14.17 -1.45 6.33
N LEU A 58 13.15 -0.74 5.88
CA LEU A 58 13.22 0.04 4.65
C LEU A 58 14.28 1.15 4.75
N MET A 59 14.33 1.87 5.87
CA MET A 59 15.33 2.90 6.13
C MET A 59 16.75 2.36 6.13
N ASN A 60 16.97 1.21 6.77
CA ASN A 60 18.29 0.60 6.88
C ASN A 60 18.79 0.01 5.56
N LYS A 61 17.90 -0.58 4.78
CA LYS A 61 18.25 -1.19 3.50
C LYS A 61 18.40 -0.20 2.35
N PHE A 62 17.66 0.91 2.41
CA PHE A 62 17.62 1.92 1.34
C PHE A 62 17.84 3.32 1.91
N PRO A 63 19.00 3.59 2.52
CA PRO A 63 19.30 4.90 3.05
C PRO A 63 19.32 5.94 1.89
N GLY A 64 18.61 7.05 2.06
CA GLY A 64 18.52 8.09 1.06
C GLY A 64 17.39 7.96 0.05
N ASP A 65 16.59 6.90 0.07
CA ASP A 65 15.40 6.77 -0.77
C ASP A 65 14.21 7.49 -0.14
N LEU A 66 14.25 8.82 -0.17
CA LEU A 66 13.22 9.67 0.44
C LEU A 66 11.80 9.43 -0.10
N PRO A 67 11.57 9.23 -1.42
CA PRO A 67 10.23 8.97 -1.93
C PRO A 67 9.57 7.73 -1.31
N LYS A 68 10.29 6.61 -1.26
CA LYS A 68 9.79 5.37 -0.65
C LYS A 68 9.52 5.54 0.84
N PHE A 69 10.40 6.24 1.54
CA PHE A 69 10.24 6.55 2.95
C PHE A 69 8.99 7.40 3.21
N ARG A 70 8.78 8.45 2.42
CA ARG A 70 7.59 9.31 2.53
C ARG A 70 6.31 8.54 2.27
N LEU A 71 6.31 7.67 1.26
CA LEU A 71 5.17 6.82 0.94
C LEU A 71 4.83 5.90 2.12
N ALA A 72 5.80 5.17 2.64
CA ALA A 72 5.62 4.28 3.78
C ALA A 72 5.13 5.02 5.02
N LEU A 73 5.70 6.17 5.33
CA LEU A 73 5.29 7.00 6.46
C LEU A 73 3.85 7.52 6.30
N THR A 74 3.47 7.95 5.10
CA THR A 74 2.10 8.38 4.80
C THR A 74 1.11 7.24 5.00
N MET A 75 1.45 6.03 4.58
CA MET A 75 0.61 4.85 4.78
C MET A 75 0.45 4.50 6.26
N ILE A 76 1.50 4.61 7.06
CA ILE A 76 1.45 4.40 8.51
C ILE A 76 0.53 5.43 9.18
N ILE A 77 0.67 6.70 8.83
CA ILE A 77 -0.17 7.77 9.38
C ILE A 77 -1.64 7.55 9.00
N ALA A 78 -1.91 7.21 7.75
CA ALA A 78 -3.25 6.90 7.28
C ALA A 78 -3.84 5.69 8.02
N HIS A 79 -3.07 4.63 8.20
CA HIS A 79 -3.48 3.45 8.97
C HIS A 79 -3.83 3.82 10.42
N GLN A 80 -2.99 4.62 11.06
CA GLN A 80 -3.21 5.06 12.44
C GLN A 80 -4.50 5.89 12.57
N ARG A 81 -4.75 6.80 11.63
CA ARG A 81 -5.95 7.64 11.63
C ARG A 81 -7.22 6.86 11.34
N LEU A 82 -7.16 5.90 10.41
CA LEU A 82 -8.31 5.09 10.02
C LEU A 82 -8.65 4.01 11.04
N ARG A 83 -7.72 3.63 11.89
CA ARG A 83 -7.93 2.57 12.87
C ARG A 83 -9.15 2.82 13.78
N ASP A 84 -9.31 4.04 14.24
CA ASP A 84 -10.37 4.44 15.16
C ASP A 84 -11.45 5.31 14.49
N ALA A 85 -11.38 5.48 13.17
CA ALA A 85 -12.32 6.30 12.43
C ALA A 85 -13.66 5.57 12.22
N PRO A 86 -14.80 6.28 12.24
CA PRO A 86 -16.12 5.68 12.04
C PRO A 86 -16.41 5.41 10.56
N ILE A 87 -15.83 4.35 10.02
CA ILE A 87 -16.08 3.93 8.64
C ILE A 87 -17.51 3.43 8.51
N PRO A 88 -18.32 3.94 7.55
CA PRO A 88 -19.68 3.48 7.36
C PRO A 88 -19.76 1.97 7.09
N VAL A 89 -20.73 1.30 7.69
CA VAL A 89 -20.95 -0.14 7.53
C VAL A 89 -22.32 -0.37 6.89
N ASN A 90 -22.33 -0.90 5.68
CA ASN A 90 -23.52 -1.37 4.98
C ASN A 90 -23.13 -2.47 3.98
N GLU A 91 -24.12 -3.18 3.43
CA GLU A 91 -23.83 -4.32 2.53
C GLU A 91 -23.10 -3.93 1.25
N ASP A 92 -23.47 -2.80 0.65
CA ASP A 92 -22.81 -2.28 -0.57
C ASP A 92 -21.33 -1.99 -0.31
N LEU A 93 -21.02 -1.25 0.75
CA LEU A 93 -19.64 -0.97 1.13
C LEU A 93 -18.89 -2.24 1.53
N SER A 94 -19.53 -3.16 2.23
CA SER A 94 -18.89 -4.42 2.63
C SER A 94 -18.50 -5.28 1.43
N ALA A 95 -19.35 -5.35 0.41
CA ALA A 95 -19.04 -6.05 -0.84
C ALA A 95 -17.89 -5.36 -1.58
N PHE A 96 -17.91 -4.05 -1.64
CA PHE A 96 -16.87 -3.24 -2.27
C PHE A 96 -15.53 -3.36 -1.53
N HIS A 97 -15.53 -3.35 -0.21
CA HIS A 97 -14.35 -3.59 0.63
C HIS A 97 -13.71 -4.96 0.33
N ARG A 98 -14.52 -6.00 0.18
CA ARG A 98 -14.00 -7.34 -0.21
C ARG A 98 -13.35 -7.29 -1.57
N GLN A 99 -13.93 -6.58 -2.53
CA GLN A 99 -13.36 -6.41 -3.87
C GLN A 99 -12.01 -5.68 -3.82
N MET A 100 -11.92 -4.57 -3.11
CA MET A 100 -10.66 -3.82 -2.96
C MET A 100 -9.56 -4.68 -2.32
N ARG A 101 -9.89 -5.46 -1.30
CA ARG A 101 -8.91 -6.37 -0.67
C ARG A 101 -8.42 -7.44 -1.65
N ARG A 102 -9.29 -8.03 -2.45
CA ARG A 102 -8.90 -8.99 -3.49
C ARG A 102 -7.97 -8.35 -4.52
N THR A 103 -8.27 -7.15 -4.96
CA THR A 103 -7.42 -6.43 -5.90
C THR A 103 -6.05 -6.13 -5.30
N ALA A 104 -5.98 -5.70 -4.04
CA ALA A 104 -4.72 -5.50 -3.33
C ALA A 104 -3.91 -6.81 -3.23
N ASP A 105 -4.55 -7.93 -2.91
CA ASP A 105 -3.90 -9.24 -2.87
C ASP A 105 -3.36 -9.64 -4.25
N HIS A 106 -4.07 -9.34 -5.33
CA HIS A 106 -3.60 -9.58 -6.69
C HIS A 106 -2.38 -8.72 -7.03
N VAL A 107 -2.32 -7.46 -6.59
CA VAL A 107 -1.13 -6.62 -6.74
C VAL A 107 0.09 -7.26 -6.08
N ILE A 108 -0.07 -7.74 -4.85
CA ILE A 108 1.00 -8.32 -4.05
C ILE A 108 1.47 -9.65 -4.63
N SER A 109 0.55 -10.51 -5.07
CA SER A 109 0.85 -11.84 -5.59
C SER A 109 1.21 -11.86 -7.07
N ALA A 110 1.14 -10.74 -7.78
CA ALA A 110 1.42 -10.68 -9.21
C ALA A 110 2.88 -11.06 -9.51
N ARG A 111 3.07 -12.03 -10.40
CA ARG A 111 4.39 -12.57 -10.77
C ARG A 111 5.09 -11.77 -11.86
N SER A 112 4.37 -10.93 -12.61
CA SER A 112 4.94 -10.10 -13.67
C SER A 112 4.60 -8.63 -13.44
N ASP A 113 5.45 -7.74 -13.92
CA ASP A 113 5.26 -6.29 -13.80
C ASP A 113 3.99 -5.84 -14.54
N ASP A 114 3.69 -6.43 -15.70
CA ASP A 114 2.47 -6.10 -16.47
C ASP A 114 1.20 -6.44 -15.70
N LYS A 115 1.15 -7.61 -15.08
CA LYS A 115 0.01 -7.99 -14.22
C LYS A 115 -0.10 -7.08 -13.01
N ARG A 116 1.02 -6.77 -12.39
CA ARG A 116 1.05 -5.87 -11.23
C ARG A 116 0.54 -4.48 -11.59
N ARG A 117 1.01 -3.89 -12.69
CA ARG A 117 0.53 -2.58 -13.17
C ARG A 117 -0.96 -2.60 -13.44
N ARG A 118 -1.46 -3.65 -14.07
CA ARG A 118 -2.90 -3.80 -14.36
C ARG A 118 -3.73 -3.86 -13.09
N TYR A 119 -3.35 -4.70 -12.13
CA TYR A 119 -4.07 -4.79 -10.86
C TYR A 119 -3.93 -3.51 -10.02
N PHE A 120 -2.77 -2.88 -10.07
CA PHE A 120 -2.57 -1.62 -9.38
C PHE A 120 -3.43 -0.50 -9.98
N GLY A 121 -3.54 -0.43 -11.31
CA GLY A 121 -4.45 0.48 -12.00
C GLY A 121 -5.91 0.23 -11.59
N GLN A 122 -6.32 -1.03 -11.51
CA GLN A 122 -7.65 -1.40 -11.02
C GLN A 122 -7.86 -0.95 -9.57
N LEU A 123 -6.87 -1.11 -8.71
CA LEU A 123 -6.95 -0.65 -7.32
C LEU A 123 -7.12 0.88 -7.25
N LEU A 124 -6.42 1.63 -8.08
CA LEU A 124 -6.57 3.10 -8.13
C LEU A 124 -7.98 3.51 -8.58
N GLU A 125 -8.55 2.85 -9.58
CA GLU A 125 -9.93 3.07 -10.02
C GLU A 125 -10.93 2.75 -8.89
N GLU A 126 -10.73 1.64 -8.20
CA GLU A 126 -11.55 1.25 -7.06
C GLU A 126 -11.46 2.26 -5.91
N LEU A 127 -10.28 2.84 -5.68
CA LEU A 127 -10.09 3.91 -4.68
C LEU A 127 -10.86 5.20 -5.05
N GLU A 128 -10.90 5.56 -6.31
CA GLU A 128 -11.72 6.69 -6.78
C GLU A 128 -13.20 6.45 -6.54
N ILE A 129 -13.69 5.26 -6.90
CA ILE A 129 -15.08 4.85 -6.65
C ILE A 129 -15.36 4.84 -5.14
N TYR A 130 -14.43 4.35 -4.33
CA TYR A 130 -14.58 4.32 -2.88
C TYR A 130 -14.72 5.71 -2.28
N GLN A 131 -13.92 6.67 -2.73
CA GLN A 131 -14.04 8.07 -2.30
C GLN A 131 -15.43 8.64 -2.63
N GLU A 132 -15.96 8.35 -3.82
CA GLU A 132 -17.31 8.79 -4.21
C GLU A 132 -18.39 8.11 -3.36
N LYS A 133 -18.27 6.83 -3.07
CA LYS A 133 -19.17 6.12 -2.15
C LYS A 133 -19.16 6.73 -0.75
N LEU A 134 -17.97 7.05 -0.22
CA LEU A 134 -17.84 7.72 1.07
C LEU A 134 -18.51 9.10 1.06
N ARG A 135 -18.41 9.84 -0.02
CA ARG A 135 -19.08 11.14 -0.18
C ARG A 135 -20.59 10.98 -0.17
N ILE A 136 -21.12 10.03 -0.92
CA ILE A 136 -22.58 9.75 -1.01
C ILE A 136 -23.11 9.35 0.38
N TRP A 137 -22.37 8.53 1.11
CA TRP A 137 -22.75 8.09 2.46
C TRP A 137 -22.42 9.09 3.55
N GLN A 138 -22.00 10.30 3.18
CA GLN A 138 -21.66 11.38 4.11
C GLN A 138 -20.68 10.97 5.21
N ALA A 139 -19.66 10.20 4.84
CA ALA A 139 -18.62 9.80 5.78
C ALA A 139 -17.93 11.05 6.37
N PRO A 140 -17.55 11.01 7.67
CA PRO A 140 -16.93 12.17 8.30
C PRO A 140 -15.51 12.42 7.77
N PRO A 141 -14.97 13.63 7.95
CA PRO A 141 -13.61 13.98 7.52
C PRO A 141 -12.52 13.06 8.08
N GLN A 142 -12.73 12.48 9.27
CA GLN A 142 -11.83 11.51 9.88
C GLN A 142 -11.61 10.27 9.02
N VAL A 143 -12.55 9.95 8.12
CA VAL A 143 -12.45 8.85 7.16
C VAL A 143 -12.04 9.35 5.79
N THR A 144 -12.73 10.38 5.27
CA THR A 144 -12.53 10.86 3.89
C THR A 144 -11.16 11.47 3.65
N GLU A 145 -10.63 12.21 4.61
CA GLU A 145 -9.33 12.89 4.48
C GLU A 145 -8.15 11.91 4.40
N PRO A 146 -8.00 10.94 5.32
CA PRO A 146 -6.93 9.94 5.20
C PRO A 146 -7.04 9.09 3.93
N VAL A 147 -8.25 8.71 3.52
CA VAL A 147 -8.48 7.94 2.29
C VAL A 147 -8.07 8.74 1.05
N HIS A 148 -8.45 10.01 0.98
CA HIS A 148 -8.07 10.90 -0.12
C HIS A 148 -6.55 11.08 -0.21
N ARG A 149 -5.89 11.31 0.91
CA ARG A 149 -4.43 11.46 0.97
C ARG A 149 -3.73 10.18 0.51
N LEU A 150 -4.19 9.04 0.98
CA LEU A 150 -3.63 7.74 0.62
C LEU A 150 -3.80 7.44 -0.86
N ALA A 151 -4.99 7.68 -1.41
CA ALA A 151 -5.26 7.50 -2.84
C ALA A 151 -4.35 8.39 -3.70
N GLY A 152 -4.16 9.65 -3.32
CA GLY A 152 -3.26 10.57 -3.99
C GLY A 152 -1.80 10.11 -3.96
N MET A 153 -1.34 9.58 -2.82
CA MET A 153 0.02 9.06 -2.70
C MET A 153 0.23 7.78 -3.51
N LEU A 154 -0.73 6.86 -3.51
CA LEU A 154 -0.66 5.65 -4.33
C LEU A 154 -0.64 5.97 -5.81
N HIS A 155 -1.43 6.94 -6.24
CA HIS A 155 -1.42 7.43 -7.63
C HIS A 155 -0.08 8.05 -8.02
N LYS A 156 0.46 8.92 -7.16
CA LYS A 156 1.74 9.60 -7.39
C LYS A 156 2.92 8.64 -7.49
N TYR A 157 2.94 7.59 -6.66
CA TYR A 157 4.06 6.65 -6.56
C TYR A 157 3.79 5.30 -7.24
N GLN A 158 2.80 5.21 -8.14
CA GLN A 158 2.46 3.96 -8.81
C GLN A 158 3.65 3.31 -9.52
N HIS A 159 4.51 4.09 -10.16
CA HIS A 159 5.70 3.57 -10.85
C HIS A 159 6.71 2.96 -9.88
N ALA A 160 6.95 3.60 -8.74
CA ALA A 160 7.83 3.05 -7.71
C ALA A 160 7.32 1.73 -7.10
N LEU A 161 5.98 1.53 -7.11
CA LEU A 161 5.34 0.34 -6.57
C LEU A 161 5.21 -0.81 -7.58
N THR A 162 5.19 -0.51 -8.88
CA THR A 162 4.92 -1.48 -9.93
C THR A 162 6.09 -1.77 -10.84
N ASP A 163 7.02 -0.85 -10.98
CA ASP A 163 8.18 -1.01 -11.85
C ASP A 163 9.36 -1.62 -11.09
N SER A 164 10.00 -2.56 -11.73
CA SER A 164 11.19 -3.23 -11.19
C SER A 164 12.46 -2.46 -11.50
#